data_2f14d616aa028b9df4ecb98dc44322e3
#
_entry.id   2f14d616aa028b9df4ecb98dc44322e3
#
_cell.length_a   1.000
_cell.length_b   1.000
_cell.length_c   1.000
_cell.angle_alpha   90.00
_cell.angle_beta   90.00
_cell.angle_gamma   90.00
#
_symmetry.space_group_name_H-M   'P 1'
#
loop_
_entity.id
_entity.type
_entity.pdbx_description
1 polymer ?
#
loop_
_entity_poly.entity_id
_entity_poly.type
_entity_poly.pdbx_seq_one_letter_code
_entity_poly.pdbx_strand_id
1 'polypeptide(L)'
;MPLALVTGGSRGIGRAIAERLARDGSDIAFIYRRDAKAAAEVEAAVRARGRSATALQADLGAPAEVAAALDRLGDTPVDFFVANAAATAFRPLLEMKPHHLEKTYAITIGAFLQIVQRIAPRMPPSGRIVTISGMDTHRYVAGHGILASAKAALEALTRYLAVELGPRGITVNAVNPGYVETDSVATYLADEAGRKAFFEEIEGATPLRALGQPEEVAALVAFLCSADAAWMQGQVLYLDGGVFLHAPGHSVRWWRQTGRWPR
;
A
#
# COMPACT_ATOMS: atom_id res chain seq x y z
N MET A 1 -13.81 14.37 14.50
CA MET A 1 -13.78 13.73 13.16
C MET A 1 -12.59 12.81 13.13
N PRO A 2 -12.69 11.65 12.44
CA PRO A 2 -11.57 10.72 12.41
C PRO A 2 -10.37 11.31 11.66
N LEU A 3 -9.16 11.03 12.15
CA LEU A 3 -7.90 11.38 11.50
C LEU A 3 -7.29 10.13 10.86
N ALA A 4 -7.01 10.20 9.56
CA ALA A 4 -6.26 9.17 8.85
C ALA A 4 -4.81 9.62 8.62
N LEU A 5 -3.84 8.76 8.97
CA LEU A 5 -2.43 8.92 8.67
C LEU A 5 -2.05 7.97 7.51
N VAL A 6 -1.50 8.50 6.42
CA VAL A 6 -1.11 7.72 5.24
C VAL A 6 0.37 7.90 4.94
N THR A 7 1.16 6.84 4.88
CA THR A 7 2.56 6.95 4.41
C THR A 7 2.63 6.88 2.89
N GLY A 8 3.45 7.75 2.28
CA GLY A 8 3.55 7.85 0.82
C GLY A 8 2.29 8.42 0.17
N GLY A 9 1.62 9.36 0.84
CA GLY A 9 0.31 9.89 0.45
C GLY A 9 0.31 10.91 -0.69
N SER A 10 1.48 11.31 -1.23
CA SER A 10 1.53 12.37 -2.24
C SER A 10 1.27 11.93 -3.68
N ARG A 11 1.28 10.61 -3.98
CA ARG A 11 1.08 10.07 -5.33
C ARG A 11 0.53 8.65 -5.33
N GLY A 12 0.10 8.18 -6.51
CA GLY A 12 -0.32 6.80 -6.76
C GLY A 12 -1.37 6.31 -5.76
N ILE A 13 -1.23 5.08 -5.30
CA ILE A 13 -2.16 4.43 -4.36
C ILE A 13 -2.34 5.26 -3.08
N GLY A 14 -1.25 5.81 -2.52
CA GLY A 14 -1.33 6.60 -1.29
C GLY A 14 -2.15 7.88 -1.44
N ARG A 15 -2.03 8.58 -2.59
CA ARG A 15 -2.87 9.74 -2.92
C ARG A 15 -4.33 9.34 -3.04
N ALA A 16 -4.63 8.29 -3.79
CA ALA A 16 -6.00 7.80 -3.96
C ALA A 16 -6.64 7.42 -2.61
N ILE A 17 -5.86 6.79 -1.71
CA ILE A 17 -6.31 6.47 -0.35
C ILE A 17 -6.61 7.74 0.44
N ALA A 18 -5.70 8.73 0.45
CA ALA A 18 -5.89 9.98 1.17
C ALA A 18 -7.14 10.72 0.67
N GLU A 19 -7.31 10.85 -0.64
CA GLU A 19 -8.47 11.49 -1.24
C GLU A 19 -9.78 10.71 -1.00
N ARG A 20 -9.73 9.37 -0.98
CA ARG A 20 -10.88 8.52 -0.69
C ARG A 20 -11.32 8.68 0.76
N LEU A 21 -10.42 8.57 1.73
CA LEU A 21 -10.73 8.73 3.15
C LEU A 21 -11.22 10.15 3.47
N ALA A 22 -10.69 11.18 2.79
CA ALA A 22 -11.21 12.54 2.91
C ALA A 22 -12.66 12.66 2.41
N ARG A 23 -12.98 12.03 1.27
CA ARG A 23 -14.36 11.98 0.74
C ARG A 23 -15.31 11.28 1.70
N ASP A 24 -14.82 10.26 2.40
CA ASP A 24 -15.61 9.48 3.36
C ASP A 24 -15.65 10.14 4.76
N GLY A 25 -15.09 11.38 4.91
CA GLY A 25 -15.28 12.24 6.08
C GLY A 25 -14.10 12.33 7.05
N SER A 26 -12.93 11.76 6.72
CA SER A 26 -11.73 11.85 7.56
C SER A 26 -10.92 13.10 7.28
N ASP A 27 -10.31 13.67 8.31
CA ASP A 27 -9.17 14.57 8.17
C ASP A 27 -7.93 13.75 7.83
N ILE A 28 -7.00 14.32 7.06
CA ILE A 28 -5.86 13.58 6.50
C ILE A 28 -4.54 14.17 6.97
N ALA A 29 -3.70 13.32 7.55
CA ALA A 29 -2.26 13.53 7.64
C ALA A 29 -1.57 12.55 6.70
N PHE A 30 -0.56 12.98 5.98
CA PHE A 30 0.18 12.07 5.13
C PHE A 30 1.68 12.38 5.10
N ILE A 31 2.49 11.32 5.06
CA ILE A 31 3.95 11.46 4.97
C ILE A 31 4.37 11.38 3.51
N TYR A 32 5.20 12.32 3.08
CA TYR A 32 5.85 12.33 1.77
C TYR A 32 7.35 12.61 1.90
N ARG A 33 8.16 12.27 0.89
CA ARG A 33 9.60 12.42 0.99
C ARG A 33 10.15 13.69 0.34
N ARG A 34 9.85 13.94 -0.95
CA ARG A 34 10.53 15.00 -1.72
C ARG A 34 9.59 15.90 -2.53
N ASP A 35 8.53 15.37 -3.08
CA ASP A 35 7.67 16.10 -4.00
C ASP A 35 6.66 16.95 -3.24
N ALA A 36 7.11 18.16 -2.89
CA ALA A 36 6.28 19.14 -2.20
C ALA A 36 5.13 19.68 -3.06
N LYS A 37 5.30 19.70 -4.40
CA LYS A 37 4.23 20.11 -5.31
C LYS A 37 3.10 19.11 -5.30
N ALA A 38 3.41 17.83 -5.50
CA ALA A 38 2.41 16.76 -5.41
C ALA A 38 1.75 16.71 -4.03
N ALA A 39 2.50 16.94 -2.95
CA ALA A 39 1.93 17.02 -1.62
C ALA A 39 0.93 18.18 -1.48
N ALA A 40 1.25 19.38 -1.99
CA ALA A 40 0.35 20.53 -1.99
C ALA A 40 -0.93 20.28 -2.81
N GLU A 41 -0.84 19.55 -3.92
CA GLU A 41 -2.00 19.16 -4.72
C GLU A 41 -2.95 18.26 -3.93
N VAL A 42 -2.41 17.28 -3.18
CA VAL A 42 -3.22 16.40 -2.31
C VAL A 42 -3.86 17.21 -1.18
N GLU A 43 -3.11 18.13 -0.53
CA GLU A 43 -3.70 19.01 0.49
C GLU A 43 -4.86 19.83 -0.07
N ALA A 44 -4.69 20.41 -1.26
CA ALA A 44 -5.74 21.18 -1.92
C ALA A 44 -6.98 20.31 -2.23
N ALA A 45 -6.76 19.11 -2.75
CA ALA A 45 -7.83 18.16 -3.07
C ALA A 45 -8.61 17.72 -1.83
N VAL A 46 -7.94 17.50 -0.70
CA VAL A 46 -8.57 17.15 0.59
C VAL A 46 -9.36 18.34 1.14
N ARG A 47 -8.77 19.55 1.11
CA ARG A 47 -9.45 20.78 1.58
C ARG A 47 -10.67 21.13 0.74
N ALA A 48 -10.63 20.86 -0.56
CA ALA A 48 -11.79 21.05 -1.44
C ALA A 48 -13.00 20.15 -1.06
N ARG A 49 -12.74 19.08 -0.32
CA ARG A 49 -13.78 18.20 0.25
C ARG A 49 -14.23 18.62 1.66
N GLY A 50 -13.78 19.80 2.13
CA GLY A 50 -14.12 20.31 3.46
C GLY A 50 -13.39 19.57 4.60
N ARG A 51 -12.25 18.92 4.32
CA ARG A 51 -11.45 18.20 5.32
C ARG A 51 -10.12 18.91 5.58
N SER A 52 -9.57 18.72 6.78
CA SER A 52 -8.22 19.19 7.08
C SER A 52 -7.18 18.31 6.42
N ALA A 53 -6.09 18.92 5.95
CA ALA A 53 -4.96 18.19 5.38
C ALA A 53 -3.64 18.70 5.96
N THR A 54 -2.79 17.78 6.39
CA THR A 54 -1.45 18.05 6.91
C THR A 54 -0.42 17.18 6.18
N ALA A 55 0.38 17.81 5.32
CA ALA A 55 1.51 17.16 4.67
C ALA A 55 2.73 17.17 5.60
N LEU A 56 3.28 15.99 5.86
CA LEU A 56 4.43 15.75 6.74
C LEU A 56 5.62 15.31 5.88
N GLN A 57 6.62 16.16 5.74
CA GLN A 57 7.82 15.78 5.01
C GLN A 57 8.75 14.96 5.92
N ALA A 58 9.08 13.72 5.50
CA ALA A 58 10.06 12.88 6.16
C ALA A 58 10.58 11.78 5.23
N ASP A 59 11.86 11.43 5.32
CA ASP A 59 12.39 10.17 4.78
C ASP A 59 12.10 9.06 5.79
N LEU A 60 11.28 8.10 5.40
CA LEU A 60 10.93 6.95 6.25
C LEU A 60 12.13 6.04 6.58
N GLY A 61 13.23 6.18 5.83
CA GLY A 61 14.51 5.53 6.17
C GLY A 61 15.31 6.23 7.26
N ALA A 62 14.84 7.40 7.74
CA ALA A 62 15.48 8.20 8.78
C ALA A 62 14.58 8.27 10.03
N PRO A 63 14.81 7.43 11.05
CA PRO A 63 13.93 7.36 12.23
C PRO A 63 13.70 8.71 12.94
N ALA A 64 14.72 9.57 12.96
CA ALA A 64 14.59 10.91 13.55
C ALA A 64 13.61 11.81 12.78
N GLU A 65 13.61 11.73 11.44
CA GLU A 65 12.64 12.48 10.63
C GLU A 65 11.22 11.97 10.80
N VAL A 66 11.06 10.65 10.93
CA VAL A 66 9.75 10.03 11.22
C VAL A 66 9.24 10.51 12.59
N ALA A 67 10.09 10.52 13.62
CA ALA A 67 9.72 11.02 14.93
C ALA A 67 9.29 12.49 14.87
N ALA A 68 10.09 13.36 14.24
CA ALA A 68 9.77 14.78 14.09
C ALA A 68 8.46 15.02 13.29
N ALA A 69 8.19 14.20 12.27
CA ALA A 69 6.93 14.28 11.53
C ALA A 69 5.73 13.91 12.41
N LEU A 70 5.86 12.87 13.23
CA LEU A 70 4.80 12.46 14.16
C LEU A 70 4.59 13.45 15.30
N ASP A 71 5.66 14.13 15.77
CA ASP A 71 5.55 15.17 16.79
C ASP A 71 4.70 16.36 16.31
N ARG A 72 4.66 16.63 15.00
CA ARG A 72 3.77 17.66 14.41
C ARG A 72 2.28 17.32 14.51
N LEU A 73 1.92 16.04 14.71
CA LEU A 73 0.54 15.63 14.99
C LEU A 73 0.15 15.90 16.45
N GLY A 74 1.13 16.17 17.31
CA GLY A 74 0.92 16.37 18.74
C GLY A 74 0.25 15.17 19.39
N ASP A 75 -0.76 15.43 20.21
CA ASP A 75 -1.54 14.41 20.91
C ASP A 75 -2.83 14.00 20.20
N THR A 76 -3.04 14.47 18.98
CA THR A 76 -4.24 14.13 18.19
C THR A 76 -4.28 12.62 17.97
N PRO A 77 -5.37 11.94 18.39
CA PRO A 77 -5.53 10.51 18.12
C PRO A 77 -5.60 10.25 16.63
N VAL A 78 -4.93 9.17 16.18
CA VAL A 78 -5.03 8.66 14.81
C VAL A 78 -6.05 7.54 14.81
N ASP A 79 -7.15 7.71 14.08
CA ASP A 79 -8.19 6.69 13.96
C ASP A 79 -7.82 5.63 12.93
N PHE A 80 -7.25 6.05 11.79
CA PHE A 80 -6.87 5.17 10.70
C PHE A 80 -5.39 5.37 10.35
N PHE A 81 -4.65 4.28 10.31
CA PHE A 81 -3.27 4.30 9.83
C PHE A 81 -3.12 3.41 8.59
N VAL A 82 -2.63 3.98 7.49
CA VAL A 82 -2.37 3.24 6.26
C VAL A 82 -0.88 3.27 5.95
N ALA A 83 -0.24 2.10 6.11
CA ALA A 83 1.16 1.89 5.78
C ALA A 83 1.30 1.51 4.30
N ASN A 84 1.41 2.51 3.44
CA ASN A 84 1.48 2.34 1.98
C ASN A 84 2.89 2.51 1.42
N ALA A 85 3.71 3.39 1.99
CA ALA A 85 5.02 3.69 1.44
C ALA A 85 5.95 2.48 1.38
N ALA A 86 6.63 2.33 0.25
CA ALA A 86 7.71 1.38 0.07
C ALA A 86 8.75 1.95 -0.88
N ALA A 87 9.99 1.47 -0.77
CA ALA A 87 11.06 1.78 -1.72
C ALA A 87 12.05 0.62 -1.75
N THR A 88 12.54 0.30 -2.95
CA THR A 88 13.57 -0.72 -3.13
C THR A 88 14.45 -0.39 -4.33
N ALA A 89 15.56 -1.13 -4.47
CA ALA A 89 16.31 -1.21 -5.71
C ALA A 89 15.83 -2.45 -6.47
N PHE A 90 15.47 -2.29 -7.75
CA PHE A 90 15.03 -3.39 -8.59
C PHE A 90 16.22 -4.05 -9.26
N ARG A 91 16.68 -5.16 -8.68
CA ARG A 91 17.85 -5.92 -9.13
C ARG A 91 17.71 -7.39 -8.78
N PRO A 92 18.37 -8.29 -9.52
CA PRO A 92 18.54 -9.68 -9.10
C PRO A 92 19.14 -9.75 -7.69
N LEU A 93 18.70 -10.72 -6.87
CA LEU A 93 19.18 -10.85 -5.47
C LEU A 93 20.69 -10.98 -5.37
N LEU A 94 21.33 -11.67 -6.31
CA LEU A 94 22.78 -11.86 -6.32
C LEU A 94 23.57 -10.56 -6.61
N GLU A 95 22.91 -9.53 -7.13
CA GLU A 95 23.50 -8.21 -7.38
C GLU A 95 23.15 -7.18 -6.31
N MET A 96 22.36 -7.59 -5.32
CA MET A 96 21.97 -6.71 -4.23
C MET A 96 23.14 -6.45 -3.28
N LYS A 97 23.27 -5.20 -2.86
CA LYS A 97 24.23 -4.79 -1.84
C LYS A 97 23.54 -4.65 -0.48
N PRO A 98 24.27 -4.81 0.65
CA PRO A 98 23.70 -4.71 2.00
C PRO A 98 22.83 -3.45 2.21
N HIS A 99 23.27 -2.29 1.77
CA HIS A 99 22.53 -1.05 1.92
C HIS A 99 21.18 -1.02 1.18
N HIS A 100 20.98 -1.84 0.13
CA HIS A 100 19.68 -1.98 -0.52
C HIS A 100 18.67 -2.68 0.40
N LEU A 101 19.12 -3.75 1.07
CA LEU A 101 18.32 -4.47 2.08
C LEU A 101 17.98 -3.55 3.24
N GLU A 102 19.00 -2.95 3.85
CA GLU A 102 18.84 -2.05 5.00
C GLU A 102 17.84 -0.94 4.71
N LYS A 103 17.98 -0.27 3.57
CA LYS A 103 17.06 0.82 3.18
C LYS A 103 15.64 0.34 2.94
N THR A 104 15.44 -0.79 2.25
CA THR A 104 14.10 -1.32 1.98
C THR A 104 13.41 -1.70 3.27
N TYR A 105 14.13 -2.37 4.18
CA TYR A 105 13.58 -2.77 5.48
C TYR A 105 13.38 -1.58 6.41
N ALA A 106 14.27 -0.61 6.44
CA ALA A 106 14.09 0.61 7.23
C ALA A 106 12.79 1.35 6.84
N ILE A 107 12.54 1.50 5.54
CA ILE A 107 11.35 2.20 5.02
C ILE A 107 10.07 1.37 5.23
N THR A 108 10.12 0.06 4.93
CA THR A 108 8.91 -0.78 4.89
C THR A 108 8.52 -1.31 6.27
N ILE A 109 9.52 -1.70 7.07
CA ILE A 109 9.29 -2.36 8.36
C ILE A 109 9.63 -1.44 9.53
N GLY A 110 10.81 -0.81 9.50
CA GLY A 110 11.27 0.05 10.58
C GLY A 110 10.35 1.22 10.83
N ALA A 111 10.04 1.99 9.78
CA ALA A 111 9.11 3.12 9.89
C ALA A 111 7.69 2.68 10.25
N PHE A 112 7.22 1.54 9.71
CA PHE A 112 5.91 1.00 10.08
C PHE A 112 5.80 0.73 11.58
N LEU A 113 6.75 -0.01 12.14
CA LEU A 113 6.75 -0.33 13.57
C LEU A 113 6.92 0.92 14.43
N GLN A 114 7.82 1.84 14.06
CA GLN A 114 8.02 3.10 14.77
C GLN A 114 6.73 3.93 14.82
N ILE A 115 6.02 4.03 13.69
CA ILE A 115 4.75 4.76 13.62
C ILE A 115 3.70 4.07 14.49
N VAL A 116 3.51 2.74 14.35
CA VAL A 116 2.54 1.99 15.15
C VAL A 116 2.82 2.14 16.65
N GLN A 117 4.06 1.99 17.09
CA GLN A 117 4.45 2.15 18.49
C GLN A 117 4.12 3.55 19.04
N ARG A 118 4.24 4.58 18.20
CA ARG A 118 3.96 5.96 18.59
C ARG A 118 2.46 6.27 18.65
N ILE A 119 1.67 5.76 17.69
CA ILE A 119 0.25 6.11 17.58
C ILE A 119 -0.68 5.14 18.31
N ALA A 120 -0.37 3.84 18.33
CA ALA A 120 -1.25 2.81 18.89
C ALA A 120 -1.67 3.08 20.33
N PRO A 121 -0.81 3.59 21.25
CA PRO A 121 -1.24 3.89 22.63
C PRO A 121 -2.43 4.86 22.69
N ARG A 122 -2.59 5.73 21.71
CA ARG A 122 -3.63 6.77 21.65
C ARG A 122 -4.73 6.51 20.63
N MET A 123 -4.64 5.43 19.85
CA MET A 123 -5.71 5.04 18.94
C MET A 123 -6.99 4.69 19.70
N PRO A 124 -8.17 5.13 19.20
CA PRO A 124 -9.45 4.76 19.81
C PRO A 124 -9.76 3.26 19.63
N PRO A 125 -10.71 2.71 20.39
CA PRO A 125 -11.13 1.31 20.24
C PRO A 125 -11.67 0.95 18.86
N SER A 126 -12.08 1.95 18.08
CA SER A 126 -12.48 1.77 16.67
C SER A 126 -11.32 1.97 15.69
N GLY A 127 -10.08 2.00 16.17
CA GLY A 127 -8.89 2.23 15.35
C GLY A 127 -8.70 1.17 14.27
N ARG A 128 -8.15 1.58 13.13
CA ARG A 128 -7.88 0.70 11.99
C ARG A 128 -6.45 0.89 11.50
N ILE A 129 -5.74 -0.20 11.32
CA ILE A 129 -4.41 -0.21 10.69
C ILE A 129 -4.52 -1.05 9.42
N VAL A 130 -4.16 -0.46 8.29
CA VAL A 130 -4.14 -1.16 7.00
C VAL A 130 -2.74 -1.08 6.40
N THR A 131 -2.17 -2.22 6.05
CA THR A 131 -0.88 -2.30 5.37
C THR A 131 -1.07 -2.59 3.89
N ILE A 132 -0.30 -1.94 3.02
CA ILE A 132 -0.28 -2.23 1.59
C ILE A 132 0.89 -3.16 1.31
N SER A 133 0.57 -4.42 1.04
CA SER A 133 1.50 -5.47 0.63
C SER A 133 1.75 -5.42 -0.88
N GLY A 134 1.98 -6.53 -1.52
CA GLY A 134 2.16 -6.65 -2.96
C GLY A 134 2.20 -8.10 -3.40
N MET A 135 1.82 -8.34 -4.65
CA MET A 135 1.76 -9.68 -5.25
C MET A 135 3.09 -10.44 -5.23
N ASP A 136 4.19 -9.73 -5.16
CA ASP A 136 5.55 -10.27 -5.10
C ASP A 136 5.83 -11.08 -3.82
N THR A 137 4.98 -11.00 -2.79
CA THR A 137 5.06 -11.88 -1.60
C THR A 137 4.77 -13.36 -1.92
N HIS A 138 4.03 -13.64 -2.97
CA HIS A 138 3.58 -14.98 -3.36
C HIS A 138 3.92 -15.37 -4.80
N ARG A 139 4.39 -14.43 -5.61
CA ARG A 139 4.77 -14.65 -7.00
C ARG A 139 6.14 -14.07 -7.28
N TYR A 140 6.89 -14.75 -8.13
CA TYR A 140 8.15 -14.20 -8.60
C TYR A 140 7.89 -13.00 -9.51
N VAL A 141 8.45 -11.86 -9.12
CA VAL A 141 8.52 -10.65 -9.94
C VAL A 141 9.99 -10.28 -10.08
N ALA A 142 10.46 -10.18 -11.32
CA ALA A 142 11.88 -9.93 -11.58
C ALA A 142 12.37 -8.67 -10.87
N GLY A 143 13.50 -8.78 -10.17
CA GLY A 143 14.11 -7.67 -9.44
C GLY A 143 13.42 -7.27 -8.12
N HIS A 144 12.32 -7.90 -7.72
CA HIS A 144 11.55 -7.52 -6.52
C HIS A 144 11.97 -8.25 -5.23
N GLY A 145 12.91 -9.18 -5.27
CA GLY A 145 13.17 -10.12 -4.18
C GLY A 145 13.33 -9.51 -2.78
N ILE A 146 14.01 -8.35 -2.64
CA ILE A 146 14.12 -7.67 -1.34
C ILE A 146 12.80 -6.98 -0.95
N LEU A 147 12.09 -6.37 -1.90
CA LEU A 147 10.78 -5.78 -1.64
C LEU A 147 9.79 -6.87 -1.22
N ALA A 148 9.73 -7.97 -1.96
CA ALA A 148 8.91 -9.13 -1.66
C ALA A 148 9.12 -9.64 -0.23
N SER A 149 10.39 -9.80 0.18
CA SER A 149 10.72 -10.25 1.54
C SER A 149 10.25 -9.25 2.61
N ALA A 150 10.43 -7.94 2.39
CA ALA A 150 9.96 -6.92 3.31
C ALA A 150 8.41 -6.87 3.38
N LYS A 151 7.73 -7.01 2.25
CA LYS A 151 6.26 -7.07 2.21
C LYS A 151 5.70 -8.34 2.88
N ALA A 152 6.36 -9.48 2.71
CA ALA A 152 6.01 -10.71 3.43
C ALA A 152 6.20 -10.55 4.96
N ALA A 153 7.27 -9.89 5.38
CA ALA A 153 7.46 -9.53 6.80
C ALA A 153 6.36 -8.59 7.30
N LEU A 154 5.92 -7.61 6.48
CA LEU A 154 4.83 -6.71 6.81
C LEU A 154 3.49 -7.47 6.99
N GLU A 155 3.20 -8.48 6.17
CA GLU A 155 2.04 -9.36 6.33
C GLU A 155 2.12 -10.19 7.63
N ALA A 156 3.32 -10.65 7.99
CA ALA A 156 3.52 -11.31 9.27
C ALA A 156 3.24 -10.37 10.45
N LEU A 157 3.80 -9.16 10.42
CA LEU A 157 3.56 -8.13 11.46
C LEU A 157 2.10 -7.72 11.54
N THR A 158 1.39 -7.67 10.42
CA THR A 158 -0.06 -7.45 10.39
C THR A 158 -0.79 -8.46 11.27
N ARG A 159 -0.47 -9.75 11.17
CA ARG A 159 -1.09 -10.80 12.00
C ARG A 159 -0.72 -10.69 13.48
N TYR A 160 0.54 -10.40 13.79
CA TYR A 160 0.96 -10.23 15.18
C TYR A 160 0.28 -9.03 15.85
N LEU A 161 0.29 -7.87 15.20
CA LEU A 161 -0.37 -6.66 15.70
C LEU A 161 -1.89 -6.83 15.79
N ALA A 162 -2.50 -7.63 14.91
CA ALA A 162 -3.91 -7.95 14.98
C ALA A 162 -4.27 -8.66 16.30
N VAL A 163 -3.41 -9.57 16.77
CA VAL A 163 -3.60 -10.25 18.06
C VAL A 163 -3.31 -9.31 19.22
N GLU A 164 -2.22 -8.56 19.17
CA GLU A 164 -1.78 -7.68 20.27
C GLU A 164 -2.73 -6.49 20.48
N LEU A 165 -3.28 -5.92 19.42
CA LEU A 165 -4.16 -4.75 19.48
C LEU A 165 -5.66 -5.11 19.49
N GLY A 166 -6.01 -6.34 19.16
CA GLY A 166 -7.39 -6.85 19.15
C GLY A 166 -8.15 -6.62 20.48
N PRO A 167 -7.57 -6.91 21.66
CA PRO A 167 -8.21 -6.63 22.95
C PRO A 167 -8.59 -5.17 23.17
N ARG A 168 -7.99 -4.25 22.41
CA ARG A 168 -8.32 -2.82 22.45
C ARG A 168 -9.36 -2.40 21.40
N GLY A 169 -9.89 -3.34 20.62
CA GLY A 169 -10.84 -3.07 19.54
C GLY A 169 -10.22 -2.47 18.28
N ILE A 170 -8.88 -2.51 18.15
CA ILE A 170 -8.16 -2.04 16.96
C ILE A 170 -7.98 -3.20 15.99
N THR A 171 -8.41 -3.01 14.73
CA THR A 171 -8.19 -4.03 13.69
C THR A 171 -6.94 -3.72 12.87
N VAL A 172 -6.25 -4.78 12.46
CA VAL A 172 -5.06 -4.70 11.61
C VAL A 172 -5.20 -5.68 10.46
N ASN A 173 -5.23 -5.18 9.22
CA ASN A 173 -5.39 -5.99 8.02
C ASN A 173 -4.43 -5.52 6.92
N ALA A 174 -4.20 -6.36 5.92
CA ALA A 174 -3.39 -6.06 4.75
C ALA A 174 -4.22 -6.09 3.46
N VAL A 175 -3.91 -5.21 2.54
CA VAL A 175 -4.32 -5.30 1.14
C VAL A 175 -3.10 -5.73 0.33
N ASN A 176 -3.25 -6.77 -0.48
CA ASN A 176 -2.23 -7.26 -1.38
C ASN A 176 -2.71 -7.01 -2.83
N PRO A 177 -2.36 -5.86 -3.41
CA PRO A 177 -2.77 -5.54 -4.78
C PRO A 177 -1.95 -6.33 -5.79
N GLY A 178 -2.59 -6.63 -6.92
CA GLY A 178 -1.93 -7.07 -8.13
C GLY A 178 -1.18 -5.94 -8.83
N TYR A 179 -1.16 -5.97 -10.15
CA TYR A 179 -0.62 -4.86 -10.94
C TYR A 179 -1.59 -3.68 -10.95
N VAL A 180 -1.15 -2.58 -10.36
CA VAL A 180 -1.91 -1.32 -10.31
C VAL A 180 -1.21 -0.27 -11.16
N GLU A 181 -1.97 0.41 -12.01
CA GLU A 181 -1.44 1.46 -12.87
C GLU A 181 -1.01 2.66 -12.03
N THR A 182 0.30 2.84 -11.88
CA THR A 182 0.90 3.95 -11.13
C THR A 182 2.16 4.44 -11.82
N ASP A 183 2.56 5.67 -11.53
CA ASP A 183 3.84 6.24 -11.98
C ASP A 183 5.04 5.39 -11.57
N SER A 184 4.91 4.57 -10.51
CA SER A 184 5.98 3.70 -10.07
C SER A 184 6.29 2.62 -11.10
N VAL A 185 5.28 2.09 -11.79
CA VAL A 185 5.47 1.09 -12.85
C VAL A 185 6.22 1.70 -14.04
N ALA A 186 5.96 2.96 -14.36
CA ALA A 186 6.68 3.68 -15.42
C ALA A 186 8.21 3.79 -15.15
N THR A 187 8.62 3.69 -13.89
CA THR A 187 10.04 3.78 -13.52
C THR A 187 10.83 2.50 -13.87
N TYR A 188 10.16 1.37 -14.13
CA TYR A 188 10.81 0.09 -14.46
C TYR A 188 11.01 -0.13 -15.96
N LEU A 189 10.29 0.60 -16.79
CA LEU A 189 10.23 0.36 -18.21
C LEU A 189 10.91 1.52 -18.94
N ALA A 190 11.95 1.20 -19.69
CA ALA A 190 12.88 2.19 -20.24
C ALA A 190 12.26 3.11 -21.30
N ASP A 191 11.16 2.65 -21.93
CA ASP A 191 10.50 3.39 -23.00
C ASP A 191 8.98 3.13 -23.03
N GLU A 192 8.25 3.95 -23.76
CA GLU A 192 6.80 3.89 -23.85
C GLU A 192 6.28 2.63 -24.56
N ALA A 193 7.02 2.13 -25.54
CA ALA A 193 6.64 0.91 -26.26
C ALA A 193 6.76 -0.33 -25.38
N GLY A 194 7.85 -0.42 -24.59
CA GLY A 194 8.04 -1.48 -23.61
C GLY A 194 6.98 -1.43 -22.49
N ARG A 195 6.61 -0.22 -22.05
CA ARG A 195 5.53 -0.03 -21.09
C ARG A 195 4.18 -0.52 -21.61
N LYS A 196 3.84 -0.16 -22.85
CA LYS A 196 2.60 -0.59 -23.50
C LYS A 196 2.56 -2.12 -23.66
N ALA A 197 3.64 -2.72 -24.18
CA ALA A 197 3.73 -4.16 -24.34
C ALA A 197 3.61 -4.91 -23.01
N PHE A 198 4.26 -4.40 -21.95
CA PHE A 198 4.15 -4.95 -20.60
C PHE A 198 2.70 -4.89 -20.08
N PHE A 199 2.03 -3.76 -20.21
CA PHE A 199 0.64 -3.63 -19.77
C PHE A 199 -0.29 -4.55 -20.56
N GLU A 200 -0.15 -4.62 -21.88
CA GLU A 200 -0.93 -5.54 -22.72
C GLU A 200 -0.73 -7.01 -22.31
N GLU A 201 0.51 -7.40 -21.94
CA GLU A 201 0.81 -8.73 -21.45
C GLU A 201 0.11 -9.00 -20.10
N ILE A 202 0.19 -8.07 -19.15
CA ILE A 202 -0.44 -8.21 -17.82
C ILE A 202 -1.97 -8.23 -17.94
N GLU A 203 -2.56 -7.32 -18.71
CA GLU A 203 -3.99 -7.32 -18.99
C GLU A 203 -4.41 -8.65 -19.65
N GLY A 204 -3.59 -9.12 -20.60
CA GLY A 204 -3.77 -10.41 -21.25
C GLY A 204 -3.74 -11.58 -20.26
N ALA A 205 -2.95 -11.53 -19.22
CA ALA A 205 -2.81 -12.55 -18.19
C ALA A 205 -3.86 -12.43 -17.08
N THR A 206 -4.40 -11.23 -16.83
CA THR A 206 -5.40 -11.00 -15.79
C THR A 206 -6.79 -11.45 -16.23
N PRO A 207 -7.55 -12.23 -15.43
CA PRO A 207 -8.92 -12.65 -15.77
C PRO A 207 -9.86 -11.50 -16.09
N LEU A 208 -9.81 -10.39 -15.34
CA LEU A 208 -10.63 -9.21 -15.59
C LEU A 208 -10.18 -8.39 -16.81
N ARG A 209 -9.03 -8.73 -17.41
CA ARG A 209 -8.50 -8.05 -18.59
C ARG A 209 -8.25 -6.56 -18.42
N ALA A 210 -7.89 -6.19 -17.22
CA ALA A 210 -7.57 -4.81 -16.84
C ALA A 210 -6.46 -4.79 -15.82
N LEU A 211 -5.73 -3.68 -15.78
CA LEU A 211 -4.89 -3.31 -14.64
C LEU A 211 -5.78 -2.77 -13.52
N GLY A 212 -5.37 -3.00 -12.27
CA GLY A 212 -6.00 -2.34 -11.14
C GLY A 212 -5.75 -0.83 -11.18
N GLN A 213 -6.71 -0.07 -10.68
CA GLN A 213 -6.58 1.38 -10.52
C GLN A 213 -6.31 1.74 -9.05
N PRO A 214 -5.56 2.81 -8.76
CA PRO A 214 -5.33 3.27 -7.39
C PRO A 214 -6.61 3.46 -6.58
N GLU A 215 -7.70 3.87 -7.22
CA GLU A 215 -9.01 4.10 -6.63
C GLU A 215 -9.67 2.80 -6.15
N GLU A 216 -9.40 1.67 -6.81
CA GLU A 216 -9.91 0.35 -6.39
C GLU A 216 -9.21 -0.12 -5.12
N VAL A 217 -7.89 0.11 -5.02
CA VAL A 217 -7.15 -0.14 -3.77
C VAL A 217 -7.66 0.77 -2.66
N ALA A 218 -7.87 2.05 -2.96
CA ALA A 218 -8.41 3.01 -2.01
C ALA A 218 -9.83 2.65 -1.54
N ALA A 219 -10.66 2.06 -2.41
CA ALA A 219 -11.99 1.58 -2.05
C ALA A 219 -11.93 0.44 -1.03
N LEU A 220 -11.04 -0.54 -1.23
CA LEU A 220 -10.85 -1.64 -0.28
C LEU A 220 -10.27 -1.14 1.05
N VAL A 221 -9.30 -0.22 1.01
CA VAL A 221 -8.75 0.41 2.23
C VAL A 221 -9.85 1.14 2.99
N ALA A 222 -10.70 1.92 2.31
CA ALA A 222 -11.81 2.63 2.95
C ALA A 222 -12.83 1.67 3.58
N PHE A 223 -13.14 0.55 2.92
CA PHE A 223 -13.94 -0.51 3.52
C PHE A 223 -13.29 -1.06 4.80
N LEU A 224 -11.99 -1.37 4.78
CA LEU A 224 -11.28 -1.85 5.96
C LEU A 224 -11.20 -0.82 7.10
N CYS A 225 -11.28 0.47 6.77
CA CYS A 225 -11.36 1.57 7.74
C CYS A 225 -12.80 1.81 8.26
N SER A 226 -13.82 1.22 7.65
CA SER A 226 -15.23 1.41 8.02
C SER A 226 -15.67 0.51 9.18
N ALA A 227 -16.87 0.76 9.69
CA ALA A 227 -17.53 -0.10 10.67
C ALA A 227 -17.92 -1.48 10.08
N ASP A 228 -18.15 -1.56 8.76
CA ASP A 228 -18.57 -2.80 8.09
C ASP A 228 -17.45 -3.87 8.13
N ALA A 229 -16.19 -3.47 8.30
CA ALA A 229 -15.05 -4.37 8.44
C ALA A 229 -14.67 -4.67 9.91
N ALA A 230 -15.51 -4.33 10.89
CA ALA A 230 -15.17 -4.43 12.32
C ALA A 230 -14.81 -5.85 12.79
N TRP A 231 -15.28 -6.89 12.09
CA TRP A 231 -14.97 -8.30 12.40
C TRP A 231 -13.82 -8.87 11.58
N MET A 232 -13.20 -8.06 10.71
CA MET A 232 -12.03 -8.47 9.93
C MET A 232 -10.75 -8.19 10.71
N GLN A 233 -9.99 -9.24 11.00
CA GLN A 233 -8.77 -9.14 11.82
C GLN A 233 -7.67 -10.04 11.29
N GLY A 234 -6.47 -9.48 11.07
CA GLY A 234 -5.28 -10.20 10.64
C GLY A 234 -5.33 -10.74 9.22
N GLN A 235 -6.24 -10.26 8.37
CA GLN A 235 -6.43 -10.76 7.02
C GLN A 235 -5.48 -10.11 6.03
N VAL A 236 -5.10 -10.87 5.01
CA VAL A 236 -4.42 -10.38 3.79
C VAL A 236 -5.39 -10.55 2.63
N LEU A 237 -5.92 -9.43 2.12
CA LEU A 237 -6.91 -9.44 1.06
C LEU A 237 -6.24 -9.17 -0.29
N TYR A 238 -6.40 -10.12 -1.20
CA TYR A 238 -5.93 -9.97 -2.58
C TYR A 238 -6.90 -9.12 -3.39
N LEU A 239 -6.37 -8.11 -4.08
CA LEU A 239 -7.09 -7.26 -5.00
C LEU A 239 -6.29 -7.19 -6.31
N ASP A 240 -6.45 -8.21 -7.15
CA ASP A 240 -5.52 -8.53 -8.22
C ASP A 240 -6.17 -8.86 -9.58
N GLY A 241 -7.48 -8.63 -9.72
CA GLY A 241 -8.23 -8.98 -10.92
C GLY A 241 -8.22 -10.48 -11.24
N GLY A 242 -7.82 -11.31 -10.28
CA GLY A 242 -7.73 -12.77 -10.40
C GLY A 242 -6.41 -13.28 -10.97
N VAL A 243 -5.37 -12.44 -11.09
CA VAL A 243 -4.07 -12.85 -11.64
C VAL A 243 -3.42 -14.00 -10.85
N PHE A 244 -3.69 -14.10 -9.54
CA PHE A 244 -3.20 -15.20 -8.70
C PHE A 244 -3.89 -16.54 -8.92
N LEU A 245 -5.08 -16.54 -9.52
CA LEU A 245 -5.84 -17.77 -9.75
C LEU A 245 -5.29 -18.61 -10.91
N HIS A 246 -4.44 -18.01 -11.75
CA HIS A 246 -3.87 -18.70 -12.90
C HIS A 246 -2.66 -19.55 -12.54
N ALA A 247 -2.76 -20.85 -12.83
CA ALA A 247 -1.59 -21.72 -12.88
C ALA A 247 -0.77 -21.44 -14.15
N PRO A 248 0.57 -21.44 -14.08
CA PRO A 248 1.43 -21.35 -15.26
C PRO A 248 1.07 -22.44 -16.27
N GLY A 249 0.92 -22.08 -17.54
CA GLY A 249 0.58 -23.03 -18.62
C GLY A 249 -0.90 -23.30 -18.84
N HIS A 250 -1.78 -22.94 -17.91
CA HIS A 250 -3.24 -22.99 -18.11
C HIS A 250 -3.75 -21.60 -18.47
N SER A 251 -3.28 -21.08 -19.60
CA SER A 251 -3.68 -19.73 -19.99
C SER A 251 -5.14 -19.72 -20.46
N VAL A 252 -5.89 -18.72 -19.98
CA VAL A 252 -7.17 -18.32 -20.54
C VAL A 252 -7.08 -18.15 -22.07
N ARG A 253 -5.87 -17.90 -22.58
CA ARG A 253 -5.56 -17.80 -23.99
C ARG A 253 -5.90 -19.07 -24.77
N TRP A 254 -5.56 -20.26 -24.23
CA TRP A 254 -5.88 -21.54 -24.89
C TRP A 254 -7.39 -21.78 -24.95
N TRP A 255 -8.11 -21.58 -23.85
CA TRP A 255 -9.57 -21.74 -23.77
C TRP A 255 -10.29 -20.77 -24.72
N ARG A 256 -9.82 -19.52 -24.83
CA ARG A 256 -10.39 -18.53 -25.73
C ARG A 256 -10.14 -18.83 -27.20
N GLN A 257 -9.02 -19.48 -27.54
CA GLN A 257 -8.72 -19.85 -28.91
C GLN A 257 -9.49 -21.12 -29.34
N THR A 258 -9.78 -21.99 -28.41
CA THR A 258 -10.36 -23.32 -28.72
C THR A 258 -11.81 -23.45 -28.31
N GLY A 259 -12.30 -22.69 -27.34
CA GLY A 259 -13.65 -22.82 -26.77
C GLY A 259 -13.93 -24.19 -26.14
N ARG A 260 -12.90 -24.99 -25.89
CA ARG A 260 -13.03 -26.39 -25.44
C ARG A 260 -12.14 -26.65 -24.25
N TRP A 261 -12.65 -27.42 -23.29
CA TRP A 261 -11.82 -27.99 -22.23
C TRP A 261 -10.90 -29.08 -22.82
N PRO A 262 -9.63 -29.19 -22.33
CA PRO A 262 -8.82 -30.35 -22.65
C PRO A 262 -9.57 -31.61 -22.14
N ARG A 263 -9.67 -32.60 -23.00
CA ARG A 263 -10.22 -33.92 -22.62
C ARG A 263 -9.20 -34.64 -21.78
#